data_8703948c51e07713590a9716cf56bc57
#
_entry.id   8703948c51e07713590a9716cf56bc57
#
_cell.length_a   1.000
_cell.length_b   1.000
_cell.length_c   1.000
_cell.angle_alpha   90.00
_cell.angle_beta   90.00
_cell.angle_gamma   90.00
#
_symmetry.space_group_name_H-M   'P 1'
#
loop_
_entity.id
_entity.type
_entity.pdbx_description
1 polymer ?
#
loop_
_entity_poly.entity_id
_entity_poly.type
_entity_poly.pdbx_seq_one_letter_code
_entity_poly.pdbx_strand_id
1 'polypeptide(L)'
;MSYGFNVMDFGAKGDGLTDDTAAIQAAIDFVFKRGGGKIYFPFTQRGYRIASPAVEEVNGKPTRSQLVIPAGTANIQLEGEMPCRFLYSYQVRPVDSPYGTTRFHPLPGDHENPRLFTSTTIFSDWEAPEEHDPNARPYSILSTPEGTSCRGKFSSSQVTLTNLEFAVPMRRDKMYPTQSAVNLQNVSRVHVMDCQFCLLESVGDAVLGAELQENPCHTVGLMMAGDQNDNNVIRNVAVQGFKYGLVIGEHVIADYVYVHNCEEGIVLHDCSHISMINHVVAQHNRCIVTTTRGMLFGHRPGPCNLVVGTVNYEPGHGHRPIISRLAYGVYDPEKRLRGSLKWHQPGGDHNFPILCSDNFKVEMY
;
A
#
# COMPACT_ATOMS: atom_id res chain seq x y z
N MET A 1 -17.26 -18.46 -18.42
CA MET A 1 -16.45 -17.40 -17.78
C MET A 1 -17.42 -16.51 -17.05
N SER A 2 -17.35 -16.45 -15.73
CA SER A 2 -18.14 -15.49 -14.94
C SER A 2 -17.51 -14.12 -15.12
N TYR A 3 -18.05 -13.32 -16.00
CA TYR A 3 -17.67 -11.93 -16.10
C TYR A 3 -18.08 -11.23 -14.81
N GLY A 4 -17.17 -10.43 -14.21
CA GLY A 4 -17.49 -9.58 -13.08
C GLY A 4 -18.47 -8.47 -13.48
N PHE A 5 -19.02 -7.77 -12.50
CA PHE A 5 -19.81 -6.57 -12.72
C PHE A 5 -18.86 -5.44 -13.13
N ASN A 6 -19.07 -4.91 -14.32
CA ASN A 6 -18.23 -3.84 -14.86
C ASN A 6 -18.56 -2.51 -14.18
N VAL A 7 -17.56 -1.81 -13.65
CA VAL A 7 -17.77 -0.50 -13.00
C VAL A 7 -18.38 0.53 -13.95
N MET A 8 -18.14 0.40 -15.26
CA MET A 8 -18.73 1.29 -16.26
C MET A 8 -20.24 1.14 -16.37
N ASP A 9 -20.80 -0.05 -16.06
CA ASP A 9 -22.26 -0.26 -16.01
C ASP A 9 -22.92 0.49 -14.85
N PHE A 10 -22.13 0.92 -13.86
CA PHE A 10 -22.55 1.76 -12.74
C PHE A 10 -22.28 3.25 -12.98
N GLY A 11 -21.73 3.61 -14.13
CA GLY A 11 -21.49 4.98 -14.53
C GLY A 11 -20.06 5.48 -14.46
N ALA A 12 -19.11 4.65 -14.02
CA ALA A 12 -17.70 5.02 -14.04
C ALA A 12 -17.21 5.29 -15.47
N LYS A 13 -16.35 6.28 -15.65
CA LYS A 13 -15.83 6.70 -16.95
C LYS A 13 -14.39 6.24 -17.20
N GLY A 14 -13.55 6.25 -16.18
CA GLY A 14 -12.14 5.94 -16.32
C GLY A 14 -11.41 6.91 -17.28
N ASP A 15 -11.93 8.13 -17.43
CA ASP A 15 -11.38 9.15 -18.31
C ASP A 15 -10.33 10.04 -17.64
N GLY A 16 -10.06 9.80 -16.35
CA GLY A 16 -9.12 10.58 -15.56
C GLY A 16 -9.60 11.98 -15.17
N LEU A 17 -10.81 12.36 -15.55
CA LEU A 17 -11.40 13.68 -15.34
C LEU A 17 -12.67 13.62 -14.50
N THR A 18 -13.57 12.70 -14.85
CA THR A 18 -14.81 12.46 -14.11
C THR A 18 -14.50 11.89 -12.73
N ASP A 19 -15.24 12.34 -11.73
CA ASP A 19 -15.20 11.71 -10.40
C ASP A 19 -15.96 10.38 -10.44
N ASP A 20 -15.25 9.28 -10.43
CA ASP A 20 -15.81 7.93 -10.48
C ASP A 20 -16.16 7.37 -9.09
N THR A 21 -15.98 8.13 -8.01
CA THR A 21 -16.16 7.67 -6.62
C THR A 21 -17.54 7.05 -6.41
N ALA A 22 -18.59 7.77 -6.76
CA ALA A 22 -19.96 7.30 -6.53
C ALA A 22 -20.31 6.06 -7.38
N ALA A 23 -19.82 5.99 -8.62
CA ALA A 23 -20.07 4.87 -9.51
C ALA A 23 -19.38 3.59 -9.01
N ILE A 24 -18.13 3.69 -8.58
CA ILE A 24 -17.37 2.56 -8.04
C ILE A 24 -17.97 2.11 -6.70
N GLN A 25 -18.36 3.05 -5.82
CA GLN A 25 -19.04 2.71 -4.57
C GLN A 25 -20.37 2.00 -4.83
N ALA A 26 -21.13 2.43 -5.82
CA ALA A 26 -22.39 1.75 -6.20
C ALA A 26 -22.15 0.31 -6.66
N ALA A 27 -21.07 0.05 -7.39
CA ALA A 27 -20.69 -1.32 -7.76
C ALA A 27 -20.33 -2.17 -6.54
N ILE A 28 -19.57 -1.62 -5.58
CA ILE A 28 -19.22 -2.30 -4.33
C ILE A 28 -20.49 -2.65 -3.54
N ASP A 29 -21.38 -1.67 -3.35
CA ASP A 29 -22.62 -1.86 -2.60
C ASP A 29 -23.55 -2.87 -3.27
N PHE A 30 -23.62 -2.86 -4.59
CA PHE A 30 -24.41 -3.82 -5.34
C PHE A 30 -23.91 -5.25 -5.14
N VAL A 31 -22.60 -5.45 -5.27
CA VAL A 31 -21.97 -6.76 -5.07
C VAL A 31 -22.13 -7.23 -3.62
N PHE A 32 -21.96 -6.33 -2.65
CA PHE A 32 -22.18 -6.63 -1.24
C PHE A 32 -23.61 -7.09 -0.95
N LYS A 33 -24.62 -6.38 -1.46
CA LYS A 33 -26.05 -6.73 -1.28
C LYS A 33 -26.42 -8.08 -1.88
N ARG A 34 -25.68 -8.56 -2.85
CA ARG A 34 -25.86 -9.88 -3.47
C ARG A 34 -25.11 -11.02 -2.74
N GLY A 35 -24.41 -10.71 -1.67
CA GLY A 35 -23.62 -11.68 -0.91
C GLY A 35 -22.21 -11.93 -1.46
N GLY A 36 -21.72 -11.09 -2.34
CA GLY A 36 -20.37 -11.16 -2.90
C GLY A 36 -20.33 -11.22 -4.42
N GLY A 37 -19.12 -11.20 -4.97
CA GLY A 37 -18.88 -11.29 -6.41
C GLY A 37 -17.65 -10.47 -6.85
N LYS A 38 -17.45 -10.44 -8.15
CA LYS A 38 -16.34 -9.74 -8.79
C LYS A 38 -16.80 -8.41 -9.37
N ILE A 39 -16.04 -7.36 -9.09
CA ILE A 39 -16.12 -6.03 -9.69
C ILE A 39 -14.96 -5.92 -10.67
N TYR A 40 -15.26 -5.67 -11.91
CA TYR A 40 -14.28 -5.61 -12.99
C TYR A 40 -14.04 -4.17 -13.43
N PHE A 41 -12.77 -3.82 -13.54
CA PHE A 41 -12.29 -2.52 -13.99
C PHE A 41 -11.63 -2.68 -15.36
N PRO A 42 -12.29 -2.31 -16.46
CA PRO A 42 -11.64 -2.24 -17.76
C PRO A 42 -10.40 -1.33 -17.75
N PHE A 43 -9.42 -1.70 -18.52
CA PHE A 43 -8.26 -0.83 -18.67
C PHE A 43 -8.62 0.46 -19.39
N THR A 44 -8.22 1.57 -18.81
CA THR A 44 -8.29 2.89 -19.42
C THR A 44 -6.94 3.57 -19.23
N GLN A 45 -6.43 4.20 -20.29
CA GLN A 45 -5.14 4.88 -20.19
C GLN A 45 -5.13 6.05 -19.20
N ARG A 46 -6.30 6.59 -18.84
CA ARG A 46 -6.43 7.75 -17.95
C ARG A 46 -6.77 7.42 -16.52
N GLY A 47 -7.13 6.17 -16.25
CA GLY A 47 -7.47 5.68 -14.92
C GLY A 47 -8.81 6.19 -14.37
N TYR A 48 -9.22 5.60 -13.25
CA TYR A 48 -10.44 5.95 -12.52
C TYR A 48 -10.11 6.97 -11.44
N ARG A 49 -10.64 8.18 -11.62
CA ARG A 49 -10.40 9.29 -10.70
C ARG A 49 -11.35 9.23 -9.50
N ILE A 50 -10.80 9.28 -8.30
CA ILE A 50 -11.53 9.33 -7.04
C ILE A 50 -11.32 10.72 -6.43
N ALA A 51 -12.31 11.61 -6.55
CA ALA A 51 -12.18 13.01 -6.16
C ALA A 51 -13.07 13.43 -5.00
N SER A 52 -14.10 12.65 -4.70
CA SER A 52 -14.95 12.92 -3.55
C SER A 52 -14.18 12.79 -2.24
N PRO A 53 -14.44 13.65 -1.25
CA PRO A 53 -13.86 13.51 0.08
C PRO A 53 -14.12 12.14 0.70
N ALA A 54 -13.26 11.75 1.62
CA ALA A 54 -13.45 10.51 2.38
C ALA A 54 -14.74 10.56 3.20
N VAL A 55 -15.43 9.42 3.27
CA VAL A 55 -16.53 9.19 4.20
C VAL A 55 -15.91 8.99 5.59
N GLU A 56 -16.19 9.91 6.50
CA GLU A 56 -15.64 9.89 7.85
C GLU A 56 -16.13 8.69 8.65
N GLU A 57 -17.42 8.35 8.47
CA GLU A 57 -18.09 7.38 9.31
C GLU A 57 -19.16 6.59 8.53
N VAL A 58 -19.28 5.30 8.80
CA VAL A 58 -20.36 4.43 8.30
C VAL A 58 -20.98 3.69 9.48
N ASN A 59 -22.29 3.86 9.69
CA ASN A 59 -23.06 3.25 10.79
C ASN A 59 -22.43 3.49 12.17
N GLY A 60 -21.98 4.71 12.46
CA GLY A 60 -21.35 5.07 13.72
C GLY A 60 -19.91 4.52 13.89
N LYS A 61 -19.28 4.10 12.81
CA LYS A 61 -17.91 3.57 12.82
C LYS A 61 -16.99 4.42 11.95
N PRO A 62 -15.88 4.92 12.48
CA PRO A 62 -14.89 5.64 11.71
C PRO A 62 -14.48 4.84 10.49
N THR A 63 -14.41 5.50 9.35
CA THR A 63 -14.08 4.87 8.08
C THR A 63 -12.94 5.61 7.39
N ARG A 64 -13.01 6.92 7.30
CA ARG A 64 -12.01 7.79 6.69
C ARG A 64 -11.52 7.28 5.33
N SER A 65 -12.49 6.95 4.47
CA SER A 65 -12.16 6.36 3.17
C SER A 65 -13.05 6.88 2.07
N GLN A 66 -12.48 7.03 0.87
CA GLN A 66 -13.25 7.47 -0.29
C GLN A 66 -14.13 6.34 -0.85
N LEU A 67 -13.62 5.12 -0.83
CA LEU A 67 -14.34 3.89 -1.18
C LEU A 67 -14.39 2.97 0.04
N VAL A 68 -15.57 2.43 0.32
CA VAL A 68 -15.80 1.61 1.52
C VAL A 68 -16.27 0.22 1.13
N ILE A 69 -15.53 -0.79 1.58
CA ILE A 69 -16.01 -2.17 1.58
C ILE A 69 -16.83 -2.37 2.84
N PRO A 70 -18.14 -2.65 2.75
CA PRO A 70 -19.00 -2.75 3.93
C PRO A 70 -18.55 -3.84 4.90
N ALA A 71 -18.72 -3.59 6.20
CA ALA A 71 -18.49 -4.62 7.23
C ALA A 71 -19.43 -5.82 7.04
N GLY A 72 -18.94 -7.01 7.35
CA GLY A 72 -19.68 -8.25 7.10
C GLY A 72 -19.60 -8.74 5.65
N THR A 73 -18.71 -8.14 4.85
CA THR A 73 -18.43 -8.58 3.48
C THR A 73 -17.90 -10.01 3.46
N ALA A 74 -18.44 -10.81 2.55
CA ALA A 74 -17.89 -12.09 2.17
C ALA A 74 -17.66 -12.12 0.66
N ASN A 75 -16.42 -12.46 0.23
CA ASN A 75 -16.07 -12.68 -1.17
C ASN A 75 -16.34 -11.48 -2.10
N ILE A 76 -15.75 -10.33 -1.79
CA ILE A 76 -15.66 -9.21 -2.75
C ILE A 76 -14.29 -9.26 -3.45
N GLN A 77 -14.32 -9.23 -4.78
CA GLN A 77 -13.14 -9.22 -5.63
C GLN A 77 -13.14 -7.95 -6.49
N LEU A 78 -12.08 -7.18 -6.43
CA LEU A 78 -11.82 -6.05 -7.32
C LEU A 78 -10.71 -6.49 -8.28
N GLU A 79 -10.98 -6.49 -9.58
CA GLU A 79 -10.06 -6.99 -10.60
C GLU A 79 -9.91 -5.99 -11.74
N GLY A 80 -8.68 -5.55 -11.96
CA GLY A 80 -8.32 -4.76 -13.14
C GLY A 80 -8.03 -5.64 -14.36
N GLU A 81 -8.24 -5.08 -15.54
CA GLU A 81 -7.95 -5.77 -16.80
C GLU A 81 -6.44 -5.92 -17.03
N MET A 82 -5.67 -4.87 -16.74
CA MET A 82 -4.24 -4.85 -16.97
C MET A 82 -3.47 -4.95 -15.66
N PRO A 83 -2.59 -5.96 -15.53
CA PRO A 83 -1.75 -6.10 -14.35
C PRO A 83 -0.76 -4.94 -14.22
N CYS A 84 -0.38 -4.67 -12.99
CA CYS A 84 0.61 -3.67 -12.70
C CYS A 84 1.99 -4.10 -13.21
N ARG A 85 2.64 -3.21 -13.94
CA ARG A 85 4.03 -3.38 -14.33
C ARG A 85 4.88 -2.67 -13.29
N PHE A 86 5.52 -3.43 -12.45
CA PHE A 86 6.36 -2.90 -11.38
C PHE A 86 7.27 -1.78 -11.83
N LEU A 87 7.36 -0.74 -11.04
CA LEU A 87 8.29 0.39 -11.14
C LEU A 87 8.05 1.40 -12.24
N TYR A 88 7.48 1.01 -13.37
CA TYR A 88 7.45 1.84 -14.56
C TYR A 88 6.07 1.86 -15.23
N SER A 89 5.01 1.71 -14.43
CA SER A 89 3.63 1.77 -14.93
C SER A 89 3.26 3.15 -15.49
N TYR A 90 4.05 4.15 -15.18
CA TYR A 90 3.86 5.50 -15.67
C TYR A 90 4.49 5.68 -17.03
N GLN A 91 3.77 6.24 -17.97
CA GLN A 91 4.42 6.80 -19.15
C GLN A 91 5.21 8.02 -18.71
N VAL A 92 6.52 7.88 -18.79
CA VAL A 92 7.42 8.99 -18.65
C VAL A 92 7.26 9.88 -19.88
N ARG A 93 6.78 11.10 -19.71
CA ARG A 93 7.07 12.11 -20.73
C ARG A 93 8.49 12.59 -20.50
N PRO A 94 9.31 12.66 -21.54
CA PRO A 94 10.53 13.45 -21.49
C PRO A 94 10.10 14.89 -21.18
N VAL A 95 10.39 15.33 -19.99
CA VAL A 95 10.46 16.77 -19.71
C VAL A 95 11.93 17.09 -19.87
N ASP A 96 12.27 18.21 -20.48
CA ASP A 96 13.63 18.71 -20.53
C ASP A 96 14.11 19.03 -19.11
N SER A 97 14.48 17.97 -18.40
CA SER A 97 15.03 18.05 -17.06
C SER A 97 16.54 17.81 -17.16
N PRO A 98 17.36 18.65 -16.54
CA PRO A 98 18.81 18.42 -16.46
C PRO A 98 19.18 17.11 -15.76
N TYR A 99 18.22 16.44 -15.11
CA TYR A 99 18.41 15.19 -14.38
C TYR A 99 17.81 13.95 -15.08
N GLY A 100 17.45 14.06 -16.38
CA GLY A 100 16.87 12.95 -17.14
C GLY A 100 15.35 12.92 -17.10
N THR A 101 14.76 11.79 -17.39
CA THR A 101 13.32 11.63 -17.48
C THR A 101 12.65 11.82 -16.12
N THR A 102 12.02 12.96 -15.94
CA THR A 102 11.16 13.21 -14.76
C THR A 102 9.77 12.69 -15.07
N ARG A 103 9.22 11.91 -14.16
CA ARG A 103 7.87 11.38 -14.27
C ARG A 103 6.91 12.39 -13.69
N PHE A 104 6.29 13.19 -14.52
CA PHE A 104 5.21 14.06 -14.09
C PHE A 104 3.89 13.48 -14.54
N HIS A 105 3.01 13.30 -13.59
CA HIS A 105 1.60 13.26 -13.90
C HIS A 105 1.12 14.70 -14.00
N PRO A 106 0.45 15.08 -15.10
CA PRO A 106 -0.12 16.40 -15.19
C PRO A 106 -1.12 16.61 -14.07
N LEU A 107 -1.19 17.84 -13.63
CA LEU A 107 -2.10 18.28 -12.58
C LEU A 107 -3.56 18.04 -12.97
N PRO A 108 -4.47 17.84 -11.99
CA PRO A 108 -5.89 17.98 -12.22
C PRO A 108 -6.14 19.31 -12.95
N GLY A 109 -6.80 19.23 -14.11
CA GLY A 109 -7.07 20.41 -14.95
C GLY A 109 -6.05 20.75 -16.03
N ASP A 110 -4.89 20.09 -16.09
CA ASP A 110 -3.98 20.21 -17.22
C ASP A 110 -4.48 19.36 -18.39
N HIS A 111 -5.29 19.98 -19.24
CA HIS A 111 -5.86 19.32 -20.43
C HIS A 111 -4.85 19.10 -21.55
N GLU A 112 -3.71 19.82 -21.55
CA GLU A 112 -2.68 19.69 -22.56
C GLU A 112 -1.78 18.46 -22.33
N ASN A 113 -1.71 17.99 -21.07
CA ASN A 113 -0.90 16.86 -20.66
C ASN A 113 -1.67 15.84 -19.81
N PRO A 114 -2.58 15.07 -20.40
CA PRO A 114 -3.36 14.10 -19.66
C PRO A 114 -2.47 13.01 -19.05
N ARG A 115 -2.78 12.60 -17.83
CA ARG A 115 -2.15 11.42 -17.21
C ARG A 115 -2.41 10.19 -18.06
N LEU A 116 -1.38 9.39 -18.26
CA LEU A 116 -1.48 8.13 -18.97
C LEU A 116 -0.89 7.02 -18.10
N PHE A 117 -1.70 6.03 -17.80
CA PHE A 117 -1.30 4.85 -17.06
C PHE A 117 -1.09 3.66 -18.00
N THR A 118 -0.29 2.70 -17.59
CA THR A 118 -0.03 1.44 -18.30
C THR A 118 -0.64 0.24 -17.59
N SER A 119 -1.26 0.46 -16.44
CA SER A 119 -1.99 -0.50 -15.61
C SER A 119 -3.41 -0.02 -15.37
N THR A 120 -4.28 -0.89 -14.87
CA THR A 120 -5.62 -0.49 -14.43
C THR A 120 -5.50 0.27 -13.12
N THR A 121 -5.64 1.59 -13.18
CA THR A 121 -5.33 2.50 -12.08
C THR A 121 -6.57 3.15 -11.50
N ILE A 122 -6.70 3.09 -10.18
CA ILE A 122 -7.62 3.88 -9.37
C ILE A 122 -6.77 4.92 -8.63
N PHE A 123 -7.02 6.19 -8.87
CA PHE A 123 -6.22 7.24 -8.26
C PHE A 123 -7.08 8.29 -7.55
N SER A 124 -6.55 8.79 -6.46
CA SER A 124 -7.11 9.95 -5.76
C SER A 124 -6.35 11.21 -6.15
N ASP A 125 -7.07 12.30 -6.32
CA ASP A 125 -6.52 13.65 -6.34
C ASP A 125 -7.09 14.53 -5.21
N TRP A 126 -7.82 13.91 -4.29
CA TRP A 126 -8.27 14.53 -3.06
C TRP A 126 -7.14 14.53 -2.03
N GLU A 127 -6.75 15.71 -1.57
CA GLU A 127 -5.76 15.87 -0.53
C GLU A 127 -6.43 15.74 0.84
N ALA A 128 -6.13 14.67 1.55
CA ALA A 128 -6.68 14.42 2.88
C ALA A 128 -6.11 15.43 3.91
N PRO A 129 -6.86 15.76 4.96
CA PRO A 129 -6.31 16.49 6.11
C PRO A 129 -5.12 15.77 6.72
N GLU A 130 -4.14 16.54 7.20
CA GLU A 130 -3.01 15.97 7.94
C GLU A 130 -3.49 15.34 9.25
N GLU A 131 -3.07 14.09 9.49
CA GLU A 131 -3.34 13.39 10.74
C GLU A 131 -2.02 12.86 11.30
N HIS A 132 -1.66 13.34 12.49
CA HIS A 132 -0.40 13.00 13.14
C HIS A 132 -0.54 12.02 14.30
N ASP A 133 -1.77 11.73 14.74
CA ASP A 133 -2.00 10.74 15.78
C ASP A 133 -1.81 9.32 15.20
N PRO A 134 -0.81 8.55 15.68
CA PRO A 134 -0.57 7.18 15.21
C PRO A 134 -1.71 6.22 15.54
N ASN A 135 -2.61 6.59 16.44
CA ASN A 135 -3.77 5.78 16.81
C ASN A 135 -4.99 6.09 15.95
N ALA A 136 -5.00 7.25 15.29
CA ALA A 136 -6.09 7.61 14.40
C ALA A 136 -6.07 6.74 13.15
N ARG A 137 -7.25 6.35 12.69
CA ARG A 137 -7.38 5.64 11.43
C ARG A 137 -6.93 6.56 10.29
N PRO A 138 -6.00 6.11 9.42
CA PRO A 138 -5.55 6.95 8.32
C PRO A 138 -6.64 7.11 7.27
N TYR A 139 -6.68 8.26 6.60
CA TYR A 139 -7.45 8.42 5.38
C TYR A 139 -6.96 7.46 4.30
N SER A 140 -7.86 6.88 3.52
CA SER A 140 -7.51 5.87 2.50
C SER A 140 -8.36 6.03 1.24
N ILE A 141 -7.85 5.56 0.10
CA ILE A 141 -8.70 5.41 -1.10
C ILE A 141 -9.76 4.34 -0.84
N LEU A 142 -9.33 3.17 -0.35
CA LEU A 142 -10.21 2.03 -0.10
C LEU A 142 -10.00 1.50 1.31
N SER A 143 -11.08 1.30 2.06
CA SER A 143 -11.00 0.64 3.36
C SER A 143 -12.26 -0.10 3.76
N THR A 144 -12.16 -0.85 4.87
CA THR A 144 -13.31 -1.33 5.65
C THR A 144 -13.55 -0.40 6.86
N PRO A 145 -14.77 -0.27 7.39
CA PRO A 145 -15.02 0.52 8.59
C PRO A 145 -14.23 0.02 9.80
N GLU A 146 -13.94 0.91 10.75
CA GLU A 146 -13.36 0.53 12.03
C GLU A 146 -14.26 -0.44 12.79
N GLY A 147 -13.64 -1.32 13.58
CA GLY A 147 -14.38 -2.38 14.27
C GLY A 147 -14.88 -3.49 13.34
N THR A 148 -14.52 -3.46 12.05
CA THR A 148 -14.60 -4.64 11.20
C THR A 148 -13.81 -5.75 11.89
N SER A 149 -14.38 -6.93 11.96
CA SER A 149 -13.77 -8.08 12.63
C SER A 149 -13.85 -9.31 11.74
N CYS A 150 -12.84 -10.13 11.78
CA CYS A 150 -12.85 -11.45 11.16
C CYS A 150 -13.59 -12.50 12.01
N ARG A 151 -14.00 -12.14 13.20
CA ARG A 151 -14.73 -13.02 14.13
C ARG A 151 -16.22 -12.65 14.23
N GLY A 152 -17.05 -13.65 14.47
CA GLY A 152 -18.46 -13.47 14.80
C GLY A 152 -19.39 -13.37 13.61
N LYS A 153 -20.64 -12.98 13.87
CA LYS A 153 -21.75 -12.99 12.92
C LYS A 153 -21.57 -12.03 11.74
N PHE A 154 -20.76 -10.99 11.92
CA PHE A 154 -20.49 -9.96 10.90
C PHE A 154 -19.02 -9.96 10.49
N SER A 155 -18.39 -11.13 10.49
CA SER A 155 -16.99 -11.24 10.08
C SER A 155 -16.84 -10.83 8.62
N SER A 156 -15.87 -9.94 8.37
CA SER A 156 -15.44 -9.62 7.01
C SER A 156 -14.35 -10.59 6.60
N SER A 157 -14.55 -11.23 5.48
CA SER A 157 -13.59 -12.18 4.94
C SER A 157 -13.62 -12.20 3.42
N GLN A 158 -12.52 -12.64 2.85
CA GLN A 158 -12.41 -12.88 1.42
C GLN A 158 -12.54 -11.61 0.58
N VAL A 159 -11.64 -10.67 0.81
CA VAL A 159 -11.41 -9.52 -0.08
C VAL A 159 -10.24 -9.85 -0.98
N THR A 160 -10.44 -9.74 -2.29
CA THR A 160 -9.39 -9.97 -3.29
C THR A 160 -9.17 -8.72 -4.12
N LEU A 161 -7.91 -8.30 -4.24
CA LEU A 161 -7.46 -7.24 -5.13
C LEU A 161 -6.52 -7.87 -6.16
N THR A 162 -6.79 -7.68 -7.43
CA THR A 162 -5.95 -8.25 -8.51
C THR A 162 -5.78 -7.26 -9.65
N ASN A 163 -4.56 -7.14 -10.17
CA ASN A 163 -4.26 -6.32 -11.34
C ASN A 163 -4.66 -4.84 -11.18
N LEU A 164 -4.52 -4.28 -9.99
CA LEU A 164 -4.93 -2.90 -9.70
C LEU A 164 -3.76 -2.08 -9.18
N GLU A 165 -3.68 -0.87 -9.66
CA GLU A 165 -2.83 0.17 -9.10
C GLU A 165 -3.68 1.16 -8.30
N PHE A 166 -3.27 1.46 -7.06
CA PHE A 166 -3.85 2.50 -6.22
C PHE A 166 -2.83 3.61 -6.04
N ALA A 167 -3.15 4.79 -6.54
CA ALA A 167 -2.25 5.92 -6.49
C ALA A 167 -2.84 7.09 -5.68
N VAL A 168 -2.09 7.56 -4.69
CA VAL A 168 -2.49 8.69 -3.82
C VAL A 168 -1.74 9.96 -4.18
N PRO A 169 -2.32 11.15 -3.95
CA PRO A 169 -1.62 12.39 -4.20
C PRO A 169 -0.51 12.60 -3.17
N MET A 170 0.56 13.22 -3.61
CA MET A 170 1.58 13.75 -2.74
C MET A 170 1.27 15.22 -2.44
N ARG A 171 1.37 15.61 -1.19
CA ARG A 171 1.26 17.00 -0.82
C ARG A 171 2.48 17.78 -1.34
N ARG A 172 2.25 18.70 -2.26
CA ARG A 172 3.33 19.36 -3.02
C ARG A 172 4.23 20.24 -2.19
N ASP A 173 3.63 20.98 -1.25
CA ASP A 173 4.35 21.91 -0.39
C ASP A 173 5.24 21.22 0.65
N LYS A 174 5.02 19.93 0.88
CA LYS A 174 5.67 19.14 1.94
C LYS A 174 6.26 17.81 1.48
N MET A 175 6.10 17.47 0.23
CA MET A 175 6.66 16.27 -0.40
C MET A 175 6.37 14.93 0.31
N TYR A 176 5.18 14.78 0.90
CA TYR A 176 4.72 13.52 1.46
C TYR A 176 3.21 13.31 1.24
N PRO A 177 2.71 12.07 1.19
CA PRO A 177 1.28 11.79 1.12
C PRO A 177 0.60 12.03 2.48
N THR A 178 -0.66 12.47 2.45
CA THR A 178 -1.53 12.57 3.64
C THR A 178 -2.58 11.47 3.66
N GLN A 179 -2.61 10.63 2.64
CA GLN A 179 -3.58 9.57 2.43
C GLN A 179 -2.89 8.23 2.23
N SER A 180 -3.46 7.18 2.76
CA SER A 180 -3.10 5.79 2.51
C SER A 180 -3.78 5.27 1.24
N ALA A 181 -3.21 4.25 0.62
CA ALA A 181 -3.87 3.64 -0.53
C ALA A 181 -4.98 2.69 -0.08
N VAL A 182 -4.65 1.59 0.60
CA VAL A 182 -5.64 0.56 0.97
C VAL A 182 -5.48 0.14 2.42
N ASN A 183 -6.60 0.15 3.16
CA ASN A 183 -6.67 -0.30 4.54
C ASN A 183 -7.72 -1.42 4.72
N LEU A 184 -7.25 -2.67 4.74
CA LEU A 184 -8.06 -3.87 4.97
C LEU A 184 -7.82 -4.45 6.37
N GLN A 185 -7.67 -3.58 7.35
CA GLN A 185 -7.49 -3.96 8.74
C GLN A 185 -8.62 -4.86 9.25
N ASN A 186 -8.27 -5.92 9.96
CA ASN A 186 -9.20 -6.89 10.53
C ASN A 186 -10.06 -7.68 9.52
N VAL A 187 -9.62 -7.79 8.28
CA VAL A 187 -10.24 -8.66 7.27
C VAL A 187 -9.43 -9.94 7.16
N SER A 188 -10.06 -11.09 7.26
CA SER A 188 -9.41 -12.38 7.01
C SER A 188 -9.48 -12.79 5.55
N ARG A 189 -8.56 -13.63 5.11
CA ARG A 189 -8.49 -14.14 3.72
C ARG A 189 -8.41 -13.01 2.69
N VAL A 190 -7.56 -12.03 2.97
CA VAL A 190 -7.23 -10.97 2.01
C VAL A 190 -6.22 -11.52 1.01
N HIS A 191 -6.55 -11.46 -0.25
CA HIS A 191 -5.65 -11.84 -1.34
C HIS A 191 -5.32 -10.61 -2.18
N VAL A 192 -4.04 -10.27 -2.27
CA VAL A 192 -3.57 -9.16 -3.09
C VAL A 192 -2.54 -9.68 -4.07
N MET A 193 -2.85 -9.57 -5.36
CA MET A 193 -2.05 -10.16 -6.42
C MET A 193 -1.86 -9.19 -7.58
N ASP A 194 -0.62 -9.08 -8.05
CA ASP A 194 -0.28 -8.24 -9.21
C ASP A 194 -0.77 -6.78 -9.04
N CYS A 195 -0.61 -6.23 -7.82
CA CYS A 195 -1.06 -4.90 -7.44
C CYS A 195 0.09 -3.96 -7.11
N GLN A 196 -0.17 -2.67 -7.28
CA GLN A 196 0.76 -1.61 -6.90
C GLN A 196 0.05 -0.55 -6.05
N PHE A 197 0.73 -0.08 -5.02
CA PHE A 197 0.31 1.01 -4.14
C PHE A 197 1.39 2.09 -4.18
N CYS A 198 1.06 3.28 -4.69
CA CYS A 198 2.09 4.25 -5.00
C CYS A 198 1.58 5.70 -4.87
N LEU A 199 2.51 6.61 -5.08
CA LEU A 199 2.19 8.03 -5.19
C LEU A 199 1.75 8.34 -6.61
N LEU A 200 0.75 9.19 -6.75
CA LEU A 200 0.26 9.68 -8.02
C LEU A 200 1.33 10.54 -8.73
N GLU A 201 2.10 11.26 -7.95
CA GLU A 201 3.23 12.07 -8.42
C GLU A 201 4.52 11.34 -8.10
N SER A 202 5.03 10.59 -9.06
CA SER A 202 6.36 10.02 -8.93
C SER A 202 7.40 11.07 -9.29
N VAL A 203 8.05 11.60 -8.32
CA VAL A 203 9.27 12.40 -8.51
C VAL A 203 10.39 11.42 -8.85
N GLY A 204 11.19 11.72 -9.86
CA GLY A 204 12.29 10.83 -10.28
C GLY A 204 13.23 10.52 -9.11
N ASP A 205 13.84 9.33 -9.11
CA ASP A 205 14.69 8.82 -8.02
C ASP A 205 15.75 9.81 -7.53
N ALA A 206 16.23 10.68 -8.39
CA ALA A 206 17.23 11.69 -8.06
C ALA A 206 16.69 12.82 -7.17
N VAL A 207 15.43 13.18 -7.30
CA VAL A 207 14.80 14.26 -6.52
C VAL A 207 14.26 13.70 -5.21
N LEU A 208 13.64 12.53 -5.25
CA LEU A 208 13.21 11.83 -4.04
C LEU A 208 14.40 11.59 -3.08
N GLY A 209 15.58 11.29 -3.61
CA GLY A 209 16.79 11.05 -2.83
C GLY A 209 17.30 12.20 -2.00
N ALA A 210 17.01 13.42 -2.37
CA ALA A 210 17.60 14.59 -1.73
C ALA A 210 16.68 15.32 -0.74
N GLU A 211 15.36 15.21 -0.90
CA GLU A 211 14.45 16.20 -0.33
C GLU A 211 13.18 15.64 0.35
N LEU A 212 12.94 14.33 0.38
CA LEU A 212 11.80 13.79 1.11
C LEU A 212 11.93 14.08 2.60
N GLN A 213 11.06 14.96 3.06
CA GLN A 213 10.88 15.16 4.48
C GLN A 213 10.26 13.89 5.11
N GLU A 214 10.62 13.62 6.35
CA GLU A 214 9.96 12.58 7.13
C GLU A 214 8.43 12.80 7.07
N ASN A 215 7.68 11.78 6.67
CA ASN A 215 6.24 11.88 6.61
C ASN A 215 5.66 11.87 8.03
N PRO A 216 5.14 12.98 8.54
CA PRO A 216 4.57 13.01 9.88
C PRO A 216 3.23 12.29 9.98
N CYS A 217 2.54 12.13 8.84
CA CYS A 217 1.27 11.41 8.76
C CYS A 217 1.51 9.90 8.72
N HIS A 218 0.69 9.14 9.45
CA HIS A 218 0.83 7.68 9.52
C HIS A 218 0.20 6.97 8.32
N THR A 219 0.65 7.29 7.11
CA THR A 219 0.13 6.74 5.86
C THR A 219 0.66 5.35 5.55
N VAL A 220 -0.18 4.53 4.92
CA VAL A 220 0.10 3.13 4.60
C VAL A 220 -0.17 2.86 3.13
N GLY A 221 0.73 2.12 2.48
CA GLY A 221 0.45 1.62 1.14
C GLY A 221 -0.60 0.51 1.18
N LEU A 222 -0.32 -0.56 1.90
CA LEU A 222 -1.26 -1.67 2.12
C LEU A 222 -1.27 -2.10 3.58
N MET A 223 -2.42 -1.99 4.22
CA MET A 223 -2.67 -2.44 5.59
C MET A 223 -3.46 -3.74 5.58
N MET A 224 -2.88 -4.79 6.16
CA MET A 224 -3.49 -6.12 6.31
C MET A 224 -3.31 -6.67 7.72
N ALA A 225 -3.03 -5.81 8.69
CA ALA A 225 -2.88 -6.20 10.09
C ALA A 225 -4.21 -6.16 10.84
N GLY A 226 -4.22 -6.78 12.01
CA GLY A 226 -5.36 -6.75 12.92
C GLY A 226 -5.52 -8.06 13.69
N ASP A 227 -6.55 -8.12 14.53
CA ASP A 227 -6.84 -9.30 15.33
C ASP A 227 -7.36 -10.45 14.46
N GLN A 228 -6.61 -11.54 14.39
CA GLN A 228 -7.01 -12.80 13.72
C GLN A 228 -7.36 -12.68 12.22
N ASN A 229 -6.55 -11.97 11.49
CA ASN A 229 -6.68 -11.88 10.03
C ASN A 229 -5.95 -13.05 9.33
N ASP A 230 -6.50 -14.23 9.46
CA ASP A 230 -5.94 -15.47 8.95
C ASP A 230 -5.96 -15.62 7.44
N ASN A 231 -5.02 -16.42 6.92
CA ASN A 231 -4.97 -16.87 5.52
C ASN A 231 -4.86 -15.73 4.50
N ASN A 232 -4.04 -14.74 4.81
CA ASN A 232 -3.76 -13.66 3.89
C ASN A 232 -2.67 -14.04 2.90
N VAL A 233 -2.87 -13.70 1.63
CA VAL A 233 -1.95 -14.01 0.55
C VAL A 233 -1.56 -12.74 -0.19
N ILE A 234 -0.25 -12.53 -0.33
CA ILE A 234 0.32 -11.44 -1.12
C ILE A 234 1.18 -12.08 -2.21
N ARG A 235 0.96 -11.70 -3.45
CA ARG A 235 1.80 -12.17 -4.55
C ARG A 235 2.05 -11.06 -5.55
N ASN A 236 3.32 -10.82 -5.82
CA ASN A 236 3.73 -9.84 -6.83
C ASN A 236 3.14 -8.46 -6.55
N VAL A 237 3.50 -7.87 -5.40
CA VAL A 237 2.97 -6.59 -4.92
C VAL A 237 4.09 -5.58 -4.76
N ALA A 238 3.87 -4.37 -5.26
CA ALA A 238 4.77 -3.25 -5.09
C ALA A 238 4.13 -2.16 -4.22
N VAL A 239 4.93 -1.58 -3.33
CA VAL A 239 4.52 -0.45 -2.48
C VAL A 239 5.58 0.65 -2.54
N GLN A 240 5.17 1.89 -2.76
CA GLN A 240 6.09 3.00 -2.95
C GLN A 240 5.60 4.30 -2.33
N GLY A 241 6.47 4.96 -1.54
CA GLY A 241 6.32 6.37 -1.17
C GLY A 241 5.50 6.64 0.08
N PHE A 242 5.17 5.64 0.89
CA PHE A 242 4.42 5.79 2.14
C PHE A 242 5.32 5.83 3.37
N LYS A 243 4.80 6.34 4.49
CA LYS A 243 5.48 6.18 5.77
C LYS A 243 5.64 4.69 6.07
N TYR A 244 4.55 3.94 6.03
CA TYR A 244 4.55 2.48 6.17
C TYR A 244 4.17 1.85 4.83
N GLY A 245 5.09 1.10 4.25
CA GLY A 245 4.81 0.45 2.97
C GLY A 245 3.73 -0.61 3.10
N LEU A 246 4.12 -1.77 3.58
CA LEU A 246 3.25 -2.92 3.83
C LEU A 246 3.14 -3.14 5.34
N VAL A 247 1.95 -3.04 5.90
CA VAL A 247 1.68 -3.37 7.32
C VAL A 247 0.95 -4.71 7.38
N ILE A 248 1.59 -5.71 7.97
CA ILE A 248 1.07 -7.07 8.07
C ILE A 248 0.92 -7.52 9.52
N GLY A 249 -0.05 -8.39 9.74
CA GLY A 249 -0.28 -9.13 10.98
C GLY A 249 0.18 -10.57 10.88
N GLU A 250 -0.59 -11.46 11.46
CA GLU A 250 -0.31 -12.90 11.50
C GLU A 250 -0.83 -13.66 10.28
N HIS A 251 -0.30 -14.86 10.04
CA HIS A 251 -0.71 -15.80 9.00
C HIS A 251 -0.70 -15.22 7.58
N VAL A 252 0.26 -14.37 7.28
CA VAL A 252 0.48 -13.84 5.93
C VAL A 252 1.48 -14.73 5.20
N ILE A 253 1.13 -15.15 4.00
CA ILE A 253 2.04 -15.76 3.04
C ILE A 253 2.24 -14.80 1.89
N ALA A 254 3.47 -14.31 1.73
CA ALA A 254 3.85 -13.43 0.63
C ALA A 254 4.89 -14.09 -0.27
N ASP A 255 4.71 -14.01 -1.58
CA ASP A 255 5.66 -14.59 -2.52
C ASP A 255 6.69 -13.57 -2.99
N TYR A 256 6.27 -12.50 -3.62
CA TYR A 256 7.15 -11.43 -4.08
C TYR A 256 6.61 -10.07 -3.63
N VAL A 257 7.43 -9.34 -2.86
CA VAL A 257 7.11 -8.01 -2.35
C VAL A 257 8.21 -7.05 -2.73
N TYR A 258 7.84 -5.95 -3.36
CA TYR A 258 8.74 -4.85 -3.66
C TYR A 258 8.36 -3.63 -2.81
N VAL A 259 9.30 -3.12 -2.02
CA VAL A 259 9.13 -1.93 -1.19
C VAL A 259 10.15 -0.85 -1.58
N HIS A 260 9.66 0.34 -1.92
CA HIS A 260 10.50 1.39 -2.46
C HIS A 260 10.13 2.77 -1.87
N ASN A 261 11.12 3.55 -1.50
CA ASN A 261 10.93 4.92 -0.97
C ASN A 261 9.92 5.00 0.19
N CYS A 262 9.80 3.96 1.00
CA CYS A 262 9.03 3.98 2.22
C CYS A 262 9.93 4.32 3.41
N GLU A 263 9.42 5.02 4.43
CA GLU A 263 10.20 5.17 5.66
C GLU A 263 10.40 3.80 6.29
N GLU A 264 9.34 3.02 6.42
CA GLU A 264 9.35 1.67 6.91
C GLU A 264 8.71 0.75 5.86
N GLY A 265 9.52 -0.09 5.21
CA GLY A 265 9.08 -0.90 4.07
C GLY A 265 8.05 -1.95 4.45
N ILE A 266 8.38 -2.85 5.37
CA ILE A 266 7.52 -3.90 5.89
C ILE A 266 7.41 -3.74 7.40
N VAL A 267 6.21 -3.47 7.88
CA VAL A 267 5.92 -3.25 9.28
C VAL A 267 5.12 -4.44 9.83
N LEU A 268 5.66 -5.05 10.86
CA LEU A 268 4.97 -6.13 11.58
C LEU A 268 4.21 -5.57 12.76
N HIS A 269 2.92 -5.84 12.79
CA HIS A 269 2.04 -5.35 13.84
C HIS A 269 1.19 -6.50 14.38
N ASP A 270 1.50 -6.93 15.60
CA ASP A 270 0.88 -8.08 16.25
C ASP A 270 0.85 -9.35 15.37
N CYS A 271 1.98 -9.98 15.26
CA CYS A 271 2.18 -11.18 14.46
C CYS A 271 2.49 -12.36 15.41
N SER A 272 1.54 -12.70 16.28
CA SER A 272 1.70 -13.74 17.31
C SER A 272 1.91 -15.13 16.71
N HIS A 273 1.33 -15.38 15.53
CA HIS A 273 1.60 -16.53 14.71
C HIS A 273 2.53 -16.16 13.54
N ILE A 274 3.10 -17.18 12.92
CA ILE A 274 4.13 -16.98 11.92
C ILE A 274 3.59 -16.38 10.62
N SER A 275 4.26 -15.37 10.09
CA SER A 275 4.11 -14.89 8.73
C SER A 275 5.36 -15.22 7.91
N MET A 276 5.19 -15.49 6.63
CA MET A 276 6.26 -15.89 5.73
C MET A 276 6.28 -15.01 4.50
N ILE A 277 7.45 -14.50 4.16
CA ILE A 277 7.68 -13.76 2.91
C ILE A 277 8.82 -14.44 2.17
N ASN A 278 8.55 -14.98 0.99
CA ASN A 278 9.55 -15.71 0.23
C ASN A 278 10.65 -14.80 -0.32
N HIS A 279 10.27 -13.68 -0.91
CA HIS A 279 11.20 -12.77 -1.54
C HIS A 279 10.80 -11.31 -1.36
N VAL A 280 11.75 -10.50 -0.93
CA VAL A 280 11.61 -9.04 -0.81
C VAL A 280 12.65 -8.38 -1.69
N VAL A 281 12.22 -7.45 -2.52
CA VAL A 281 13.12 -6.45 -3.12
C VAL A 281 12.88 -5.13 -2.41
N ALA A 282 13.94 -4.55 -1.90
CA ALA A 282 13.87 -3.30 -1.15
C ALA A 282 14.81 -2.26 -1.75
N GLN A 283 14.31 -1.04 -1.90
CA GLN A 283 15.10 0.05 -2.45
C GLN A 283 14.76 1.37 -1.73
N HIS A 284 15.77 2.11 -1.32
CA HIS A 284 15.64 3.45 -0.73
C HIS A 284 14.69 3.55 0.49
N ASN A 285 14.59 2.52 1.31
CA ASN A 285 13.81 2.57 2.54
C ASN A 285 14.70 2.94 3.74
N ARG A 286 14.14 3.63 4.73
CA ARG A 286 14.81 3.88 6.01
C ARG A 286 14.98 2.60 6.81
N CYS A 287 13.90 1.78 6.87
CA CYS A 287 13.94 0.45 7.42
C CYS A 287 13.27 -0.51 6.44
N ILE A 288 13.82 -1.71 6.26
CA ILE A 288 13.22 -2.69 5.36
C ILE A 288 12.20 -3.52 6.12
N VAL A 289 12.57 -4.00 7.30
CA VAL A 289 11.69 -4.73 8.20
C VAL A 289 11.72 -4.07 9.57
N THR A 290 10.55 -3.76 10.12
CA THR A 290 10.42 -3.16 11.44
C THR A 290 9.23 -3.72 12.20
N THR A 291 9.22 -3.54 13.51
CA THR A 291 8.05 -3.79 14.37
C THR A 291 7.49 -2.48 14.87
N THR A 292 6.17 -2.40 15.03
CA THR A 292 5.54 -1.18 15.56
C THR A 292 5.99 -0.90 17.00
N ARG A 293 6.25 0.38 17.28
CA ARG A 293 6.54 0.87 18.62
C ARG A 293 5.26 1.45 19.21
N GLY A 294 4.70 0.81 20.19
CA GLY A 294 3.46 1.28 20.78
C GLY A 294 2.20 0.98 19.96
N MET A 295 1.15 1.72 20.18
CA MET A 295 -0.11 1.55 19.45
C MET A 295 0.01 2.11 18.04
N LEU A 296 -0.58 1.42 17.08
CA LEU A 296 -0.73 1.90 15.71
C LEU A 296 -2.16 1.59 15.25
N PHE A 297 -2.86 2.60 14.77
CA PHE A 297 -4.26 2.48 14.32
C PHE A 297 -5.19 1.82 15.35
N GLY A 298 -5.01 2.17 16.63
CA GLY A 298 -5.82 1.65 17.72
C GLY A 298 -5.47 0.23 18.19
N HIS A 299 -4.45 -0.40 17.63
CA HIS A 299 -4.03 -1.75 18.00
C HIS A 299 -2.73 -1.75 18.82
N ARG A 300 -2.69 -2.58 19.86
CA ARG A 300 -1.49 -2.78 20.67
C ARG A 300 -0.49 -3.64 19.90
N PRO A 301 0.81 -3.31 20.02
CA PRO A 301 1.84 -4.16 19.44
C PRO A 301 1.92 -5.49 20.22
N GLY A 302 2.08 -6.56 19.46
CA GLY A 302 2.28 -7.91 20.00
C GLY A 302 3.64 -8.51 19.62
N PRO A 303 3.89 -9.79 19.97
CA PRO A 303 5.03 -10.52 19.45
C PRO A 303 4.96 -10.63 17.93
N CYS A 304 6.12 -10.65 17.27
CA CYS A 304 6.22 -10.69 15.83
C CYS A 304 7.04 -11.88 15.36
N ASN A 305 6.40 -12.87 14.74
CA ASN A 305 7.05 -14.05 14.19
C ASN A 305 7.11 -13.95 12.66
N LEU A 306 8.32 -13.84 12.10
CA LEU A 306 8.53 -13.64 10.68
C LEU A 306 9.63 -14.56 10.14
N VAL A 307 9.37 -15.17 8.99
CA VAL A 307 10.40 -15.79 8.17
C VAL A 307 10.45 -15.09 6.83
N VAL A 308 11.62 -14.57 6.47
CA VAL A 308 11.88 -14.01 5.14
C VAL A 308 12.89 -14.89 4.44
N GLY A 309 12.50 -15.45 3.32
CA GLY A 309 13.35 -16.32 2.52
C GLY A 309 14.55 -15.58 1.94
N THR A 310 14.31 -14.44 1.31
CA THR A 310 15.40 -13.63 0.75
C THR A 310 15.01 -12.16 0.73
N VAL A 311 15.94 -11.30 1.15
CA VAL A 311 15.88 -9.85 0.89
C VAL A 311 16.95 -9.49 -0.10
N ASN A 312 16.55 -8.98 -1.25
CA ASN A 312 17.44 -8.34 -2.20
C ASN A 312 17.34 -6.83 -2.00
N TYR A 313 18.43 -6.23 -1.52
CA TYR A 313 18.50 -4.79 -1.38
C TYR A 313 19.22 -4.20 -2.59
N GLU A 314 18.54 -3.31 -3.30
CA GLU A 314 19.10 -2.57 -4.41
C GLU A 314 19.41 -1.14 -3.97
N PRO A 315 20.69 -0.82 -3.72
CA PRO A 315 21.10 0.56 -3.51
C PRO A 315 20.91 1.30 -4.84
N GLY A 316 20.15 2.37 -4.83
CA GLY A 316 20.01 3.22 -6.02
C GLY A 316 21.38 3.69 -6.51
N HIS A 317 21.59 3.69 -7.80
CA HIS A 317 22.85 4.11 -8.42
C HIS A 317 23.20 5.55 -8.03
N GLY A 318 24.17 5.71 -7.15
CA GLY A 318 24.76 6.99 -6.79
C GLY A 318 23.92 7.90 -5.87
N HIS A 319 22.80 7.44 -5.36
CA HIS A 319 21.92 8.25 -4.52
C HIS A 319 21.95 7.75 -3.07
N ARG A 320 22.12 8.70 -2.16
CA ARG A 320 22.06 8.43 -0.73
C ARG A 320 20.64 7.99 -0.34
N PRO A 321 20.47 7.10 0.66
CA PRO A 321 19.16 6.79 1.19
C PRO A 321 18.44 8.08 1.58
N ILE A 322 17.24 8.22 1.09
CA ILE A 322 16.44 9.44 1.09
C ILE A 322 16.13 9.94 2.47
N ILE A 323 15.99 9.07 3.44
CA ILE A 323 15.46 9.40 4.75
C ILE A 323 16.47 9.03 5.81
N SER A 324 17.10 10.06 6.35
CA SER A 324 18.01 10.07 7.48
C SER A 324 19.32 9.26 7.37
N ARG A 325 20.30 9.74 8.12
CA ARG A 325 21.69 9.24 8.19
C ARG A 325 21.85 7.81 8.75
N LEU A 326 20.74 7.16 9.10
CA LEU A 326 20.71 5.81 9.67
C LEU A 326 19.60 5.00 8.99
N ALA A 327 19.95 4.30 7.91
CA ALA A 327 19.09 3.28 7.34
C ALA A 327 19.32 1.95 8.08
N TYR A 328 18.24 1.28 8.46
CA TYR A 328 18.30 -0.03 9.11
C TYR A 328 17.76 -1.11 8.16
N GLY A 329 18.47 -2.23 8.08
CA GLY A 329 17.90 -3.42 7.44
C GLY A 329 16.75 -4.00 8.23
N VAL A 330 16.98 -4.20 9.53
CA VAL A 330 15.95 -4.63 10.49
C VAL A 330 15.99 -3.70 11.69
N TYR A 331 14.84 -3.20 12.10
CA TYR A 331 14.72 -2.32 13.25
C TYR A 331 13.62 -2.80 14.20
N ASP A 332 14.04 -3.41 15.30
CA ASP A 332 13.19 -3.95 16.36
C ASP A 332 13.75 -3.59 17.74
N PRO A 333 13.65 -2.30 18.15
CA PRO A 333 14.24 -1.84 19.41
C PRO A 333 13.61 -2.47 20.65
N GLU A 334 12.38 -2.94 20.56
CA GLU A 334 11.66 -3.59 21.66
C GLU A 334 11.89 -5.11 21.72
N LYS A 335 12.73 -5.63 20.82
CA LYS A 335 13.15 -7.04 20.79
C LYS A 335 11.98 -8.03 20.72
N ARG A 336 10.96 -7.72 19.96
CA ARG A 336 9.74 -8.55 19.79
C ARG A 336 9.81 -9.51 18.63
N LEU A 337 10.73 -9.27 17.69
CA LEU A 337 10.87 -10.05 16.47
C LEU A 337 11.47 -11.42 16.76
N ARG A 338 10.91 -12.46 16.17
CA ARG A 338 11.38 -13.85 16.20
C ARG A 338 11.35 -14.44 14.81
N GLY A 339 12.27 -15.37 14.52
CA GLY A 339 12.33 -16.04 13.22
C GLY A 339 13.63 -15.83 12.50
N SER A 340 13.59 -15.62 11.20
CA SER A 340 14.81 -15.48 10.40
C SER A 340 14.63 -14.68 9.13
N LEU A 341 15.73 -14.13 8.63
CA LEU A 341 15.81 -13.41 7.38
C LEU A 341 17.15 -13.74 6.70
N LYS A 342 17.10 -14.00 5.41
CA LYS A 342 18.29 -14.13 4.58
C LYS A 342 18.48 -12.85 3.78
N TRP A 343 19.62 -12.22 3.99
CA TRP A 343 19.97 -10.96 3.37
C TRP A 343 20.94 -11.20 2.22
N HIS A 344 20.57 -10.75 1.05
CA HIS A 344 21.44 -10.73 -0.11
C HIS A 344 21.70 -9.30 -0.56
N GLN A 345 22.95 -8.88 -0.54
CA GLN A 345 23.38 -7.57 -0.98
C GLN A 345 24.29 -7.70 -2.20
N PRO A 346 23.83 -7.36 -3.39
CA PRO A 346 24.69 -7.34 -4.56
C PRO A 346 25.68 -6.17 -4.47
N GLY A 347 26.94 -6.48 -4.18
CA GLY A 347 28.10 -5.60 -4.33
C GLY A 347 28.05 -4.23 -3.67
N GLY A 348 28.79 -4.06 -2.58
CA GLY A 348 29.08 -2.76 -1.96
C GLY A 348 29.15 -2.80 -0.43
N ASP A 349 29.97 -1.94 0.15
CA ASP A 349 30.24 -1.80 1.58
C ASP A 349 29.07 -1.17 2.41
N HIS A 350 27.84 -1.53 2.11
CA HIS A 350 26.70 -0.99 2.84
C HIS A 350 26.30 -1.91 3.99
N ASN A 351 27.02 -1.80 5.10
CA ASN A 351 26.59 -2.40 6.36
C ASN A 351 25.37 -1.66 6.89
N PHE A 352 24.17 -2.19 6.64
CA PHE A 352 22.98 -1.69 7.33
C PHE A 352 22.98 -2.19 8.76
N PRO A 353 22.87 -1.29 9.75
CA PRO A 353 22.72 -1.72 11.12
C PRO A 353 21.48 -2.57 11.27
N ILE A 354 21.63 -3.65 12.01
CA ILE A 354 20.55 -4.57 12.38
C ILE A 354 20.36 -4.46 13.87
N LEU A 355 19.18 -4.03 14.27
CA LEU A 355 18.79 -3.95 15.66
C LEU A 355 17.56 -4.83 15.86
N CYS A 356 17.74 -6.02 16.40
CA CYS A 356 16.67 -6.97 16.64
C CYS A 356 16.94 -7.83 17.88
N SER A 357 15.99 -8.69 18.22
CA SER A 357 16.13 -9.65 19.32
C SER A 357 17.12 -10.76 18.99
N ASP A 358 17.68 -11.39 20.00
CA ASP A 358 18.52 -12.58 19.87
C ASP A 358 17.77 -13.80 19.29
N ASN A 359 16.43 -13.72 19.28
CA ASN A 359 15.56 -14.77 18.72
C ASN A 359 15.27 -14.56 17.22
N PHE A 360 15.86 -13.54 16.59
CA PHE A 360 15.75 -13.30 15.16
C PHE A 360 17.11 -13.44 14.49
N LYS A 361 17.24 -14.44 13.64
CA LYS A 361 18.48 -14.75 12.95
C LYS A 361 18.54 -14.03 11.60
N VAL A 362 19.59 -13.26 11.38
CA VAL A 362 19.90 -12.67 10.07
C VAL A 362 21.12 -13.36 9.48
N GLU A 363 20.94 -13.96 8.32
CA GLU A 363 22.02 -14.59 7.54
C GLU A 363 22.39 -13.66 6.38
N MET A 364 23.64 -13.26 6.32
CA MET A 364 24.21 -12.40 5.27
C MET A 364 24.88 -13.26 4.21
N TYR A 365 24.65 -12.95 2.92
CA TYR A 365 25.25 -13.65 1.78
C TYR A 365 25.89 -12.67 0.81
#